data_ade5af977608be7a85bf9fdb8afec50a
#
_entry.id   ade5af977608be7a85bf9fdb8afec50a
#
_cell.length_a   1.000
_cell.length_b   1.000
_cell.length_c   1.000
_cell.angle_alpha   90.00
_cell.angle_beta   90.00
_cell.angle_gamma   90.00
#
_symmetry.space_group_name_H-M   'P 1'
#
loop_
_entity.id
_entity.type
_entity.pdbx_description
1 polymer ?
#
loop_
_entity_poly.entity_id
_entity_poly.type
_entity_poly.pdbx_seq_one_letter_code
_entity_poly.pdbx_strand_id
1 'polypeptide(L)'
;MGSDALSDRRYERQRRQLIETIRDRGIEDLEVLRVFDLVPRHLFVPEAVQHRAYEDAPVPIGFGQTASQPSLQALYLQVLKIQNHHKVLEIGTGSGYQTALLGHLAGHVYSVERIRELSARARTVLDDLRFSNIALLVGDGTIGWSRYAPYDAILVAAASPDVPQALLDQLAEGGRMLIPIGDRNEQTLTLFEKTADGVRREDITACTFVPLLGRFGWAE
;
A
#
# COMPACT_ATOMS: atom_id res chain seq x y z
N MET A 1 13.75 10.98 -20.87
CA MET A 1 13.12 9.62 -20.87
C MET A 1 11.78 9.57 -20.08
N GLY A 2 11.37 10.60 -19.36
CA GLY A 2 10.20 10.54 -18.48
C GLY A 2 8.81 10.75 -19.12
N SER A 3 8.67 11.17 -20.38
CA SER A 3 7.36 11.43 -20.98
C SER A 3 6.77 10.24 -21.75
N ASP A 4 7.59 9.33 -22.24
CA ASP A 4 7.14 8.19 -23.05
C ASP A 4 6.53 7.04 -22.24
N ALA A 5 6.97 6.87 -20.99
CA ALA A 5 6.50 5.77 -20.13
C ALA A 5 5.03 5.93 -19.70
N LEU A 6 4.56 7.16 -19.52
CA LEU A 6 3.17 7.46 -19.17
C LEU A 6 2.22 7.32 -20.37
N SER A 7 2.76 7.43 -21.59
CA SER A 7 2.01 7.38 -22.85
C SER A 7 2.08 6.00 -23.54
N ASP A 8 2.60 4.96 -22.87
CA ASP A 8 2.75 3.65 -23.50
C ASP A 8 1.38 2.99 -23.79
N ARG A 9 0.86 3.29 -24.99
CA ARG A 9 -0.43 2.78 -25.50
C ARG A 9 -0.54 1.25 -25.45
N ARG A 10 0.62 0.55 -25.40
CA ARG A 10 0.67 -0.92 -25.26
C ARG A 10 -0.10 -1.41 -24.04
N TYR A 11 -0.07 -0.66 -22.92
CA TYR A 11 -0.72 -1.04 -21.68
C TYR A 11 -2.09 -0.38 -21.41
N GLU A 12 -2.53 0.57 -22.25
CA GLU A 12 -3.82 1.25 -22.06
C GLU A 12 -5.01 0.29 -21.98
N ARG A 13 -5.08 -0.67 -22.93
CA ARG A 13 -6.17 -1.64 -22.97
C ARG A 13 -6.18 -2.53 -21.73
N GLN A 14 -5.02 -3.02 -21.31
CA GLN A 14 -4.89 -3.89 -20.14
C GLN A 14 -5.24 -3.14 -18.86
N ARG A 15 -4.85 -1.86 -18.75
CA ARG A 15 -5.18 -1.01 -17.61
C ARG A 15 -6.69 -0.78 -17.51
N ARG A 16 -7.37 -0.46 -18.62
CA ARG A 16 -8.84 -0.33 -18.64
C ARG A 16 -9.54 -1.62 -18.20
N GLN A 17 -9.10 -2.75 -18.71
CA GLN A 17 -9.66 -4.05 -18.32
C GLN A 17 -9.45 -4.35 -16.83
N LEU A 18 -8.29 -3.97 -16.27
CA LEU A 18 -8.05 -4.08 -14.83
C LEU A 18 -9.04 -3.20 -14.03
N ILE A 19 -9.29 -1.97 -14.46
CA ILE A 19 -10.25 -1.07 -13.80
C ILE A 19 -11.66 -1.65 -13.80
N GLU A 20 -12.09 -2.25 -14.92
CA GLU A 20 -13.37 -2.97 -14.99
C GLU A 20 -13.41 -4.14 -13.98
N THR A 21 -12.34 -4.95 -13.93
CA THR A 21 -12.20 -6.02 -12.94
C THR A 21 -12.27 -5.51 -11.50
N ILE A 22 -11.61 -4.39 -11.19
CA ILE A 22 -11.65 -3.77 -9.86
C ILE A 22 -13.08 -3.32 -9.51
N ARG A 23 -13.80 -2.73 -10.45
CA ARG A 23 -15.23 -2.37 -10.27
C ARG A 23 -16.10 -3.60 -10.00
N ASP A 24 -15.93 -4.67 -10.76
CA ASP A 24 -16.67 -5.91 -10.58
C ASP A 24 -16.41 -6.59 -9.24
N ARG A 25 -15.27 -6.23 -8.58
CA ARG A 25 -14.93 -6.64 -7.21
C ARG A 25 -15.53 -5.74 -6.12
N GLY A 26 -16.41 -4.79 -6.49
CA GLY A 26 -17.12 -3.93 -5.54
C GLY A 26 -16.40 -2.63 -5.16
N ILE A 27 -15.43 -2.20 -5.96
CA ILE A 27 -14.82 -0.88 -5.75
C ILE A 27 -15.64 0.18 -6.47
N GLU A 28 -16.25 1.07 -5.68
CA GLU A 28 -17.16 2.13 -6.13
C GLU A 28 -16.54 3.54 -6.01
N ASP A 29 -15.48 3.68 -5.20
CA ASP A 29 -14.82 4.97 -4.99
C ASP A 29 -14.13 5.44 -6.28
N LEU A 30 -14.65 6.53 -6.85
CA LEU A 30 -14.19 7.08 -8.13
C LEU A 30 -12.76 7.61 -8.07
N GLU A 31 -12.33 8.14 -6.92
CA GLU A 31 -10.94 8.60 -6.75
C GLU A 31 -9.98 7.42 -6.69
N VAL A 32 -10.38 6.32 -6.06
CA VAL A 32 -9.61 5.07 -6.09
C VAL A 32 -9.48 4.56 -7.53
N LEU A 33 -10.58 4.47 -8.28
CA LEU A 33 -10.55 4.03 -9.69
C LEU A 33 -9.68 4.97 -10.55
N ARG A 34 -9.76 6.28 -10.33
CA ARG A 34 -8.97 7.29 -11.04
C ARG A 34 -7.47 7.10 -10.84
N VAL A 35 -7.01 6.85 -9.61
CA VAL A 35 -5.57 6.68 -9.37
C VAL A 35 -5.03 5.37 -9.96
N PHE A 36 -5.84 4.31 -10.06
CA PHE A 36 -5.46 3.09 -10.79
C PHE A 36 -5.32 3.34 -12.31
N ASP A 37 -6.07 4.29 -12.88
CA ASP A 37 -5.88 4.70 -14.27
C ASP A 37 -4.64 5.58 -14.48
N LEU A 38 -4.30 6.42 -13.52
CA LEU A 38 -3.17 7.34 -13.60
C LEU A 38 -1.82 6.64 -13.40
N VAL A 39 -1.72 5.72 -12.44
CA VAL A 39 -0.43 5.14 -12.04
C VAL A 39 -0.05 3.95 -12.94
N PRO A 40 1.05 4.05 -13.70
CA PRO A 40 1.47 3.00 -14.63
C PRO A 40 2.11 1.81 -13.90
N ARG A 41 1.30 0.82 -13.48
CA ARG A 41 1.75 -0.32 -12.67
C ARG A 41 2.96 -1.07 -13.25
N HIS A 42 3.05 -1.16 -14.57
CA HIS A 42 4.16 -1.86 -15.25
C HIS A 42 5.54 -1.27 -14.96
N LEU A 43 5.65 0.01 -14.55
CA LEU A 43 6.92 0.62 -14.16
C LEU A 43 7.41 0.15 -12.77
N PHE A 44 6.52 -0.40 -11.96
CA PHE A 44 6.80 -0.82 -10.58
C PHE A 44 7.10 -2.31 -10.44
N VAL A 45 7.10 -3.06 -11.54
CA VAL A 45 7.39 -4.49 -11.52
C VAL A 45 8.61 -4.81 -12.37
N PRO A 46 9.38 -5.88 -12.04
CA PRO A 46 10.53 -6.28 -12.83
C PRO A 46 10.17 -6.55 -14.30
N GLU A 47 11.06 -6.21 -15.24
CA GLU A 47 10.87 -6.36 -16.69
C GLU A 47 10.39 -7.76 -17.08
N ALA A 48 10.94 -8.79 -16.47
CA ALA A 48 10.57 -10.18 -16.73
C ALA A 48 9.08 -10.50 -16.53
N VAL A 49 8.40 -9.73 -15.68
CA VAL A 49 6.98 -9.93 -15.32
C VAL A 49 6.08 -8.75 -15.69
N GLN A 50 6.59 -7.75 -16.43
CA GLN A 50 5.80 -6.58 -16.86
C GLN A 50 4.57 -6.96 -17.68
N HIS A 51 4.62 -8.05 -18.45
CA HIS A 51 3.48 -8.55 -19.21
C HIS A 51 2.30 -8.95 -18.33
N ARG A 52 2.53 -9.21 -17.03
CA ARG A 52 1.53 -9.55 -16.02
C ARG A 52 1.11 -8.36 -15.15
N ALA A 53 1.67 -7.19 -15.38
CA ALA A 53 1.49 -6.03 -14.50
C ALA A 53 0.01 -5.63 -14.28
N TYR A 54 -0.85 -5.91 -15.24
CA TYR A 54 -2.28 -5.58 -15.20
C TYR A 54 -3.20 -6.78 -14.98
N GLU A 55 -2.63 -7.95 -14.61
CA GLU A 55 -3.42 -9.07 -14.09
C GLU A 55 -3.91 -8.73 -12.66
N ASP A 56 -5.14 -9.14 -12.33
CA ASP A 56 -5.65 -9.02 -10.95
C ASP A 56 -5.12 -10.16 -10.08
N ALA A 57 -3.80 -10.19 -9.95
CA ALA A 57 -3.04 -11.20 -9.19
C ALA A 57 -1.78 -10.58 -8.56
N PRO A 58 -1.23 -11.21 -7.50
CA PRO A 58 0.08 -10.85 -6.97
C PRO A 58 1.19 -11.09 -8.01
N VAL A 59 2.18 -10.17 -8.05
CA VAL A 59 3.32 -10.26 -8.98
C VAL A 59 4.63 -10.24 -8.19
N PRO A 60 5.58 -11.18 -8.44
CA PRO A 60 6.87 -11.21 -7.76
C PRO A 60 7.69 -9.93 -8.04
N ILE A 61 8.30 -9.36 -6.98
CA ILE A 61 9.14 -8.16 -7.08
C ILE A 61 10.60 -8.41 -6.62
N GLY A 62 10.93 -9.67 -6.32
CA GLY A 62 12.23 -10.09 -5.79
C GLY A 62 12.24 -10.17 -4.26
N PHE A 63 13.34 -10.67 -3.72
CA PHE A 63 13.57 -10.81 -2.27
C PHE A 63 12.48 -11.61 -1.53
N GLY A 64 11.80 -12.55 -2.20
CA GLY A 64 10.67 -13.28 -1.63
C GLY A 64 9.39 -12.43 -1.43
N GLN A 65 9.34 -11.21 -1.99
CA GLN A 65 8.22 -10.30 -1.86
C GLN A 65 7.38 -10.24 -3.14
N THR A 66 6.12 -9.81 -2.99
CA THR A 66 5.17 -9.62 -4.09
C THR A 66 4.54 -8.23 -4.06
N ALA A 67 4.27 -7.65 -5.22
CA ALA A 67 3.29 -6.58 -5.35
C ALA A 67 1.90 -7.20 -5.21
N SER A 68 1.09 -6.70 -4.29
CA SER A 68 -0.23 -7.25 -3.97
C SER A 68 -1.19 -7.19 -5.17
N GLN A 69 -2.22 -8.05 -5.15
CA GLN A 69 -3.31 -8.08 -6.12
C GLN A 69 -3.98 -6.70 -6.21
N PRO A 70 -4.18 -6.15 -7.41
CA PRO A 70 -4.74 -4.82 -7.62
C PRO A 70 -6.10 -4.58 -6.96
N SER A 71 -7.05 -5.51 -7.08
CA SER A 71 -8.37 -5.36 -6.46
C SER A 71 -8.29 -5.29 -4.92
N LEU A 72 -7.34 -6.01 -4.31
CA LEU A 72 -7.10 -5.94 -2.88
C LEU A 72 -6.47 -4.60 -2.48
N GLN A 73 -5.54 -4.07 -3.30
CA GLN A 73 -4.98 -2.73 -3.09
C GLN A 73 -6.06 -1.63 -3.21
N ALA A 74 -6.98 -1.77 -4.14
CA ALA A 74 -8.10 -0.86 -4.29
C ALA A 74 -9.06 -0.91 -3.09
N LEU A 75 -9.33 -2.11 -2.56
CA LEU A 75 -10.10 -2.29 -1.34
C LEU A 75 -9.47 -1.56 -0.15
N TYR A 76 -8.14 -1.62 0.01
CA TYR A 76 -7.45 -0.88 1.08
C TYR A 76 -7.74 0.61 1.01
N LEU A 77 -7.59 1.21 -0.18
CA LEU A 77 -7.78 2.63 -0.38
C LEU A 77 -9.24 3.05 -0.12
N GLN A 78 -10.20 2.25 -0.60
CA GLN A 78 -11.63 2.50 -0.36
C GLN A 78 -12.00 2.40 1.13
N VAL A 79 -11.47 1.39 1.85
CA VAL A 79 -11.74 1.19 3.29
C VAL A 79 -11.08 2.28 4.12
N LEU A 80 -9.87 2.71 3.78
CA LEU A 80 -9.16 3.76 4.52
C LEU A 80 -9.75 5.15 4.32
N LYS A 81 -10.55 5.39 3.26
CA LYS A 81 -11.23 6.67 2.96
C LYS A 81 -10.26 7.85 2.97
N ILE A 82 -9.13 7.70 2.27
CA ILE A 82 -8.05 8.69 2.26
C ILE A 82 -8.53 9.99 1.63
N GLN A 83 -8.14 11.12 2.23
CA GLN A 83 -8.45 12.47 1.75
C GLN A 83 -7.15 13.21 1.35
N ASN A 84 -7.27 14.19 0.46
CA ASN A 84 -6.13 14.92 -0.11
C ASN A 84 -5.32 15.74 0.90
N HIS A 85 -5.81 15.95 2.10
CA HIS A 85 -5.10 16.61 3.20
C HIS A 85 -4.51 15.63 4.22
N HIS A 86 -4.82 14.33 4.09
CA HIS A 86 -4.38 13.31 5.04
C HIS A 86 -2.87 13.10 4.98
N LYS A 87 -2.34 12.75 6.15
CA LYS A 87 -0.99 12.24 6.34
C LYS A 87 -1.08 10.72 6.52
N VAL A 88 -0.45 9.99 5.62
CA VAL A 88 -0.54 8.53 5.57
C VAL A 88 0.81 7.90 5.91
N LEU A 89 0.78 6.87 6.77
CA LEU A 89 1.89 5.95 6.98
C LEU A 89 1.64 4.64 6.24
N GLU A 90 2.60 4.22 5.44
CA GLU A 90 2.61 2.91 4.80
C GLU A 90 3.74 2.05 5.39
N ILE A 91 3.44 0.81 5.74
CA ILE A 91 4.42 -0.19 6.16
C ILE A 91 4.50 -1.27 5.09
N GLY A 92 5.67 -1.36 4.44
CA GLY A 92 5.93 -2.23 3.30
C GLY A 92 5.79 -1.49 1.97
N THR A 93 6.76 -0.63 1.63
CA THR A 93 6.84 0.07 0.33
C THR A 93 6.84 -0.91 -0.85
N GLY A 94 7.58 -2.03 -0.70
CA GLY A 94 7.71 -3.05 -1.73
C GLY A 94 8.16 -2.47 -3.07
N SER A 95 7.33 -2.61 -4.10
CA SER A 95 7.60 -2.04 -5.42
C SER A 95 7.44 -0.52 -5.50
N GLY A 96 6.73 0.10 -4.54
CA GLY A 96 6.33 1.51 -4.58
C GLY A 96 5.00 1.78 -5.31
N TYR A 97 4.35 0.75 -5.87
CA TYR A 97 3.08 0.95 -6.59
C TYR A 97 1.96 1.45 -5.67
N GLN A 98 1.76 0.79 -4.52
CA GLN A 98 0.78 1.24 -3.52
C GLN A 98 1.14 2.63 -2.98
N THR A 99 2.44 2.90 -2.77
CA THR A 99 2.94 4.21 -2.35
C THR A 99 2.58 5.31 -3.37
N ALA A 100 2.68 5.02 -4.67
CA ALA A 100 2.30 5.94 -5.73
C ALA A 100 0.78 6.21 -5.77
N LEU A 101 -0.06 5.17 -5.58
CA LEU A 101 -1.50 5.32 -5.46
C LEU A 101 -1.85 6.23 -4.27
N LEU A 102 -1.24 5.98 -3.10
CA LEU A 102 -1.37 6.82 -1.91
C LEU A 102 -0.91 8.26 -2.17
N GLY A 103 0.20 8.44 -2.90
CA GLY A 103 0.73 9.76 -3.25
C GLY A 103 -0.21 10.62 -4.09
N HIS A 104 -1.12 10.02 -4.86
CA HIS A 104 -2.17 10.73 -5.59
C HIS A 104 -3.41 11.03 -4.76
N LEU A 105 -3.64 10.30 -3.66
CA LEU A 105 -4.84 10.44 -2.81
C LEU A 105 -4.59 11.32 -1.58
N ALA A 106 -3.37 11.30 -1.04
CA ALA A 106 -3.02 11.92 0.23
C ALA A 106 -2.21 13.19 0.07
N GLY A 107 -2.22 14.05 1.08
CA GLY A 107 -1.35 15.21 1.15
C GLY A 107 0.12 14.84 1.35
N HIS A 108 0.40 13.87 2.22
CA HIS A 108 1.74 13.35 2.49
C HIS A 108 1.73 11.85 2.75
N VAL A 109 2.70 11.14 2.18
CA VAL A 109 2.91 9.71 2.38
C VAL A 109 4.29 9.47 2.98
N TYR A 110 4.32 8.74 4.08
CA TYR A 110 5.52 8.25 4.75
C TYR A 110 5.52 6.74 4.64
N SER A 111 6.50 6.17 3.94
CA SER A 111 6.54 4.73 3.69
C SER A 111 7.81 4.12 4.26
N VAL A 112 7.66 3.01 4.99
CA VAL A 112 8.76 2.29 5.65
C VAL A 112 8.95 0.94 4.98
N GLU A 113 10.18 0.65 4.54
CA GLU A 113 10.56 -0.61 3.91
C GLU A 113 11.79 -1.19 4.62
N ARG A 114 11.73 -2.49 4.96
CA ARG A 114 12.88 -3.17 5.61
C ARG A 114 13.99 -3.54 4.60
N ILE A 115 13.63 -3.78 3.34
CA ILE A 115 14.55 -4.21 2.28
C ILE A 115 15.06 -3.00 1.53
N ARG A 116 16.32 -2.64 1.78
CA ARG A 116 16.97 -1.45 1.19
C ARG A 116 16.90 -1.41 -0.33
N GLU A 117 17.08 -2.55 -0.98
CA GLU A 117 17.09 -2.68 -2.44
C GLU A 117 15.70 -2.41 -3.03
N LEU A 118 14.62 -2.84 -2.37
CA LEU A 118 13.24 -2.51 -2.79
C LEU A 118 12.98 -1.02 -2.61
N SER A 119 13.32 -0.47 -1.46
CA SER A 119 13.18 0.97 -1.19
C SER A 119 13.92 1.83 -2.22
N ALA A 120 15.15 1.43 -2.60
CA ALA A 120 15.93 2.15 -3.62
C ALA A 120 15.29 2.10 -5.01
N ARG A 121 14.78 0.92 -5.43
CA ARG A 121 14.05 0.77 -6.72
C ARG A 121 12.76 1.61 -6.73
N ALA A 122 11.98 1.53 -5.65
CA ALA A 122 10.77 2.32 -5.50
C ALA A 122 11.07 3.82 -5.58
N ARG A 123 12.13 4.29 -4.90
CA ARG A 123 12.57 5.70 -4.96
C ARG A 123 12.82 6.14 -6.39
N THR A 124 13.58 5.37 -7.18
CA THR A 124 13.88 5.71 -8.58
C THR A 124 12.60 5.92 -9.39
N VAL A 125 11.63 4.98 -9.32
CA VAL A 125 10.38 5.08 -10.08
C VAL A 125 9.53 6.27 -9.61
N LEU A 126 9.43 6.48 -8.29
CA LEU A 126 8.66 7.59 -7.71
C LEU A 126 9.26 8.96 -8.09
N ASP A 127 10.59 9.08 -8.12
CA ASP A 127 11.28 10.31 -8.53
C ASP A 127 11.11 10.57 -10.04
N ASP A 128 11.18 9.54 -10.89
CA ASP A 128 10.91 9.62 -12.33
C ASP A 128 9.46 10.08 -12.60
N LEU A 129 8.51 9.64 -11.78
CA LEU A 129 7.11 10.06 -11.82
C LEU A 129 6.86 11.40 -11.10
N ARG A 130 7.90 12.03 -10.54
CA ARG A 130 7.90 13.37 -9.94
C ARG A 130 7.01 13.52 -8.71
N PHE A 131 6.88 12.47 -7.90
CA PHE A 131 6.22 12.59 -6.60
C PHE A 131 7.06 13.44 -5.64
N SER A 132 6.48 14.52 -5.13
CA SER A 132 7.12 15.44 -4.18
C SER A 132 6.59 15.31 -2.74
N ASN A 133 5.52 14.55 -2.54
CA ASN A 133 4.83 14.37 -1.26
C ASN A 133 5.07 13.00 -0.61
N ILE A 134 6.07 12.23 -1.07
CA ILE A 134 6.41 10.90 -0.59
C ILE A 134 7.80 10.89 0.05
N ALA A 135 7.87 10.44 1.31
CA ALA A 135 9.11 10.17 2.02
C ALA A 135 9.28 8.67 2.25
N LEU A 136 10.46 8.11 1.92
CA LEU A 136 10.79 6.70 2.16
C LEU A 136 11.82 6.58 3.28
N LEU A 137 11.62 5.59 4.18
CA LEU A 137 12.55 5.19 5.23
C LEU A 137 12.89 3.72 5.09
N VAL A 138 14.19 3.38 5.18
CA VAL A 138 14.62 1.99 5.34
C VAL A 138 14.71 1.68 6.82
N GLY A 139 13.87 0.74 7.31
CA GLY A 139 13.81 0.42 8.73
C GLY A 139 12.77 -0.63 9.11
N ASP A 140 12.63 -0.84 10.42
CA ASP A 140 11.62 -1.72 11.00
C ASP A 140 10.24 -1.04 10.97
N GLY A 141 9.34 -1.55 10.13
CA GLY A 141 7.98 -1.01 9.98
C GLY A 141 7.09 -1.23 11.21
N THR A 142 7.40 -2.22 12.05
CA THR A 142 6.58 -2.52 13.24
C THR A 142 6.61 -1.41 14.29
N ILE A 143 7.64 -0.55 14.27
CA ILE A 143 7.75 0.61 15.16
C ILE A 143 7.14 1.89 14.55
N GLY A 144 6.70 1.83 13.29
CA GLY A 144 6.19 2.99 12.56
C GLY A 144 7.25 4.05 12.27
N TRP A 145 6.80 5.31 12.15
CA TRP A 145 7.68 6.47 11.95
C TRP A 145 7.22 7.66 12.82
N SER A 146 7.49 7.57 14.12
CA SER A 146 6.97 8.48 15.14
C SER A 146 7.28 9.96 14.91
N ARG A 147 8.37 10.27 14.18
CA ARG A 147 8.77 11.66 13.86
C ARG A 147 7.67 12.49 13.21
N TYR A 148 6.83 11.84 12.42
CA TYR A 148 5.78 12.51 11.63
C TYR A 148 4.36 12.21 12.12
N ALA A 149 4.23 11.42 13.19
CA ALA A 149 2.92 11.14 13.82
C ALA A 149 2.27 12.44 14.34
N PRO A 150 0.95 12.48 14.52
CA PRO A 150 0.01 11.41 14.21
C PRO A 150 -0.33 11.30 12.72
N TYR A 151 -0.85 10.12 12.32
CA TYR A 151 -1.29 9.82 10.95
C TYR A 151 -2.80 9.67 10.87
N ASP A 152 -3.41 10.24 9.82
CA ASP A 152 -4.84 10.11 9.55
C ASP A 152 -5.20 8.71 9.02
N ALA A 153 -4.25 8.07 8.31
CA ALA A 153 -4.38 6.69 7.89
C ALA A 153 -3.04 5.95 8.02
N ILE A 154 -3.12 4.65 8.38
CA ILE A 154 -1.99 3.72 8.41
C ILE A 154 -2.35 2.49 7.58
N LEU A 155 -1.53 2.16 6.58
CA LEU A 155 -1.65 0.96 5.77
C LEU A 155 -0.49 0.03 6.07
N VAL A 156 -0.77 -1.21 6.46
CA VAL A 156 0.25 -2.25 6.68
C VAL A 156 0.10 -3.33 5.61
N ALA A 157 1.10 -3.45 4.73
CA ALA A 157 1.13 -4.39 3.61
C ALA A 157 1.86 -5.70 3.95
N ALA A 158 1.81 -6.12 5.21
CA ALA A 158 2.39 -7.37 5.72
C ALA A 158 1.58 -7.88 6.91
N ALA A 159 1.50 -9.20 7.09
CA ALA A 159 0.68 -9.82 8.12
C ALA A 159 1.38 -9.89 9.48
N SER A 160 0.66 -9.56 10.54
CA SER A 160 1.12 -9.60 11.92
C SER A 160 0.30 -10.59 12.76
N PRO A 161 0.90 -11.25 13.78
CA PRO A 161 0.14 -12.10 14.68
C PRO A 161 -0.86 -11.31 15.54
N ASP A 162 -0.53 -10.05 15.82
CA ASP A 162 -1.37 -9.09 16.53
C ASP A 162 -1.05 -7.67 16.05
N VAL A 163 -1.89 -6.71 16.42
CA VAL A 163 -1.67 -5.31 16.05
C VAL A 163 -0.51 -4.72 16.84
N PRO A 164 0.55 -4.16 16.18
CA PRO A 164 1.62 -3.49 16.88
C PRO A 164 1.11 -2.22 17.58
N GLN A 165 1.18 -2.17 18.93
CA GLN A 165 0.71 -1.02 19.72
C GLN A 165 1.36 0.29 19.27
N ALA A 166 2.64 0.24 18.87
CA ALA A 166 3.37 1.41 18.37
C ALA A 166 2.73 2.06 17.14
N LEU A 167 2.00 1.29 16.32
CA LEU A 167 1.25 1.83 15.16
C LEU A 167 -0.07 2.47 15.62
N LEU A 168 -0.80 1.83 16.55
CA LEU A 168 -2.02 2.42 17.14
C LEU A 168 -1.74 3.74 17.85
N ASP A 169 -0.62 3.84 18.58
CA ASP A 169 -0.21 5.06 19.29
C ASP A 169 0.05 6.23 18.31
N GLN A 170 0.49 5.90 17.07
CA GLN A 170 0.76 6.88 16.01
C GLN A 170 -0.47 7.24 15.16
N LEU A 171 -1.62 6.61 15.41
CA LEU A 171 -2.87 6.93 14.71
C LEU A 171 -3.52 8.18 15.31
N ALA A 172 -3.97 9.09 14.45
CA ALA A 172 -4.71 10.29 14.85
C ALA A 172 -6.09 9.93 15.43
N GLU A 173 -6.69 10.83 16.18
CA GLU A 173 -8.11 10.76 16.53
C GLU A 173 -8.96 10.78 15.26
N GLY A 174 -9.92 9.86 15.13
CA GLY A 174 -10.68 9.64 13.89
C GLY A 174 -9.89 8.91 12.79
N GLY A 175 -8.60 8.62 13.02
CA GLY A 175 -7.74 7.95 12.06
C GLY A 175 -8.07 6.47 11.88
N ARG A 176 -7.66 5.92 10.74
CA ARG A 176 -7.94 4.55 10.31
C ARG A 176 -6.66 3.78 10.03
N MET A 177 -6.56 2.57 10.56
CA MET A 177 -5.44 1.67 10.25
C MET A 177 -5.97 0.37 9.68
N LEU A 178 -5.38 -0.08 8.58
CA LEU A 178 -5.69 -1.34 7.94
C LEU A 178 -4.47 -2.25 7.98
N ILE A 179 -4.63 -3.46 8.54
CA ILE A 179 -3.54 -4.43 8.74
C ILE A 179 -4.07 -5.85 8.62
N PRO A 180 -3.36 -6.77 7.94
CA PRO A 180 -3.64 -8.20 7.99
C PRO A 180 -3.24 -8.79 9.36
N ILE A 181 -4.19 -9.39 10.08
CA ILE A 181 -3.98 -10.05 11.37
C ILE A 181 -4.26 -11.54 11.27
N GLY A 182 -3.40 -12.36 11.79
CA GLY A 182 -3.56 -13.82 11.82
C GLY A 182 -2.26 -14.58 11.92
N ASP A 183 -2.29 -15.87 11.64
CA ASP A 183 -1.09 -16.71 11.61
C ASP A 183 -0.36 -16.61 10.25
N ARG A 184 0.63 -17.49 10.03
CA ARG A 184 1.43 -17.47 8.78
C ARG A 184 0.66 -17.99 7.55
N ASN A 185 -0.49 -18.61 7.72
CA ASN A 185 -1.26 -19.26 6.66
C ASN A 185 -2.56 -18.54 6.39
N GLU A 186 -3.24 -18.11 7.45
CA GLU A 186 -4.57 -17.49 7.37
C GLU A 186 -4.57 -16.13 8.10
N GLN A 187 -4.92 -15.08 7.37
CA GLN A 187 -5.05 -13.74 7.93
C GLN A 187 -6.39 -13.13 7.55
N THR A 188 -6.83 -12.23 8.40
CA THR A 188 -7.98 -11.35 8.14
C THR A 188 -7.49 -9.92 8.01
N LEU A 189 -7.84 -9.28 6.91
CA LEU A 189 -7.66 -7.84 6.76
C LEU A 189 -8.54 -7.13 7.76
N THR A 190 -7.95 -6.44 8.72
CA THR A 190 -8.63 -5.84 9.86
C THR A 190 -8.47 -4.33 9.85
N LEU A 191 -9.58 -3.63 9.99
CA LEU A 191 -9.65 -2.18 10.17
C LEU A 191 -9.66 -1.84 11.67
N PHE A 192 -8.79 -0.93 12.06
CA PHE A 192 -8.81 -0.25 13.37
C PHE A 192 -9.15 1.23 13.15
N GLU A 193 -10.12 1.75 13.89
CA GLU A 193 -10.51 3.15 13.88
C GLU A 193 -10.37 3.72 15.29
N LYS A 194 -9.55 4.75 15.44
CA LYS A 194 -9.33 5.43 16.73
C LYS A 194 -10.44 6.46 16.95
N THR A 195 -11.18 6.30 18.03
CA THR A 195 -12.29 7.19 18.39
C THR A 195 -12.07 7.76 19.79
N ALA A 196 -12.84 8.77 20.18
CA ALA A 196 -12.80 9.34 21.53
C ALA A 196 -13.06 8.31 22.64
N ASP A 197 -13.81 7.24 22.33
CA ASP A 197 -14.18 6.18 23.27
C ASP A 197 -13.17 4.99 23.24
N GLY A 198 -12.13 5.06 22.41
CA GLY A 198 -11.12 4.01 22.26
C GLY A 198 -10.92 3.55 20.82
N VAL A 199 -10.39 2.34 20.63
CA VAL A 199 -10.10 1.78 19.30
C VAL A 199 -11.18 0.77 18.93
N ARG A 200 -11.90 1.01 17.82
CA ARG A 200 -12.86 0.07 17.24
C ARG A 200 -12.14 -0.84 16.24
N ARG A 201 -12.46 -2.13 16.27
CA ARG A 201 -11.98 -3.13 15.34
C ARG A 201 -13.12 -3.63 14.45
N GLU A 202 -12.82 -3.85 13.17
CA GLU A 202 -13.73 -4.43 12.19
C GLU A 202 -12.94 -5.37 11.26
N ASP A 203 -13.39 -6.61 11.12
CA ASP A 203 -12.79 -7.58 10.21
C ASP A 203 -13.42 -7.45 8.81
N ILE A 204 -12.60 -7.20 7.79
CA ILE A 204 -13.05 -6.84 6.43
C ILE A 204 -13.15 -8.06 5.52
N THR A 205 -12.06 -8.82 5.35
CA THR A 205 -12.02 -9.99 4.46
C THR A 205 -10.82 -10.87 4.77
N ALA A 206 -10.92 -12.15 4.41
CA ALA A 206 -9.77 -13.05 4.44
C ALA A 206 -8.71 -12.60 3.42
N CYS A 207 -7.44 -12.78 3.76
CA CYS A 207 -6.31 -12.40 2.90
C CYS A 207 -5.08 -13.26 3.19
N THR A 208 -4.05 -13.13 2.33
CA THR A 208 -2.77 -13.79 2.54
C THR A 208 -1.64 -12.82 2.19
N PHE A 209 -0.76 -12.58 3.16
CA PHE A 209 0.37 -11.66 3.07
C PHE A 209 1.67 -12.32 3.52
N VAL A 210 2.78 -11.72 3.07
CA VAL A 210 4.10 -11.95 3.65
C VAL A 210 4.10 -11.51 5.12
N PRO A 211 4.93 -12.15 5.98
CA PRO A 211 4.97 -11.78 7.39
C PRO A 211 5.55 -10.38 7.61
N LEU A 212 4.95 -9.63 8.52
CA LEU A 212 5.49 -8.40 9.08
C LEU A 212 6.62 -8.75 10.04
N LEU A 213 7.87 -8.63 9.57
CA LEU A 213 9.06 -8.94 10.35
C LEU A 213 9.58 -7.70 11.07
N GLY A 214 9.89 -7.84 12.36
CA GLY A 214 10.45 -6.76 13.17
C GLY A 214 10.12 -6.93 14.66
N ARG A 215 10.47 -5.91 15.42
CA ARG A 215 10.41 -5.94 16.89
C ARG A 215 9.04 -6.31 17.47
N PHE A 216 7.96 -5.86 16.82
CA PHE A 216 6.57 -6.05 17.26
C PHE A 216 5.74 -6.87 16.27
N GLY A 217 6.38 -7.58 15.37
CA GLY A 217 5.79 -8.52 14.41
C GLY A 217 6.33 -9.93 14.62
N TRP A 218 6.53 -10.65 13.53
CA TRP A 218 7.17 -11.95 13.55
C TRP A 218 8.69 -11.82 13.74
N ALA A 219 9.27 -12.75 14.47
CA ALA A 219 10.74 -12.94 14.48
C ALA A 219 11.23 -13.43 13.11
N GLU A 220 12.45 -13.06 12.74
CA GLU A 220 13.15 -13.51 11.52
C GLU A 220 13.43 -15.01 11.54
#